data_3adf3ae5561011404f8f25dbb285bd40
#
_entry.id   3adf3ae5561011404f8f25dbb285bd40
#
_cell.length_a   1.000
_cell.length_b   1.000
_cell.length_c   1.000
_cell.angle_alpha   90.00
_cell.angle_beta   90.00
_cell.angle_gamma   90.00
#
_symmetry.space_group_name_H-M   'P 1'
#
loop_
_entity.id
_entity.type
_entity.pdbx_description
1 polymer ?
#
loop_
_entity_poly.entity_id
_entity_poly.type
_entity_poly.pdbx_seq_one_letter_code
_entity_poly.pdbx_strand_id
1 'polypeptide(L)'
;MGASMNIGVRGSKLAIEYAKQVEAKCFNSFHTNLITIKTDGDIFENKSIQDIGGKGVFVSAIEQQLLDKKIDVAVHSFKDLPAVMDSRLEISAVLERNDPRDCYIGTLFPKAIVGTGSPRRIAQLKTNFNVDFDIQHIRGNIDTRIQKLEQGKYDAIILAVAGLEALDLQHK
;
A
#
# COMPACT_ATOMS: atom_id res chain seq x y z
N MET A 1 -10.66 32.51 -11.36
CA MET A 1 -9.65 31.67 -10.71
C MET A 1 -10.31 30.33 -10.53
N GLY A 2 -9.75 29.27 -11.12
CA GLY A 2 -10.28 27.89 -10.94
C GLY A 2 -10.17 27.48 -9.49
N ALA A 3 -11.14 26.70 -8.99
CA ALA A 3 -11.06 26.12 -7.65
C ALA A 3 -9.80 25.25 -7.53
N SER A 4 -9.02 25.45 -6.49
CA SER A 4 -7.87 24.61 -6.17
C SER A 4 -8.33 23.50 -5.22
N MET A 5 -7.84 22.27 -5.44
CA MET A 5 -8.19 21.09 -4.63
C MET A 5 -6.93 20.49 -4.01
N ASN A 6 -6.95 20.30 -2.71
CA ASN A 6 -5.87 19.70 -1.94
C ASN A 6 -6.12 18.20 -1.77
N ILE A 7 -5.26 17.36 -2.35
CA ILE A 7 -5.37 15.90 -2.30
C ILE A 7 -4.35 15.37 -1.30
N GLY A 8 -4.82 14.82 -0.18
CA GLY A 8 -3.98 14.21 0.84
C GLY A 8 -3.61 12.76 0.50
N VAL A 9 -2.35 12.41 0.67
CA VAL A 9 -1.82 11.10 0.33
C VAL A 9 -0.62 10.74 1.20
N ARG A 10 -0.35 9.44 1.40
CA ARG A 10 0.90 8.99 2.02
C ARG A 10 2.12 9.36 1.19
N GLY A 11 3.27 9.52 1.85
CA GLY A 11 4.54 9.85 1.18
C GLY A 11 5.22 8.69 0.43
N SER A 12 4.65 7.48 0.39
CA SER A 12 5.23 6.37 -0.37
C SER A 12 5.06 6.58 -1.88
N LYS A 13 6.03 6.11 -2.68
CA LYS A 13 5.98 6.20 -4.15
C LYS A 13 4.68 5.65 -4.71
N LEU A 14 4.24 4.47 -4.23
CA LEU A 14 3.00 3.84 -4.66
C LEU A 14 1.76 4.71 -4.35
N ALA A 15 1.70 5.29 -3.16
CA ALA A 15 0.57 6.13 -2.78
C ALA A 15 0.51 7.41 -3.62
N ILE A 16 1.65 8.02 -3.89
CA ILE A 16 1.76 9.20 -4.78
C ILE A 16 1.32 8.84 -6.20
N GLU A 17 1.71 7.68 -6.72
CA GLU A 17 1.32 7.25 -8.05
C GLU A 17 -0.19 7.01 -8.16
N TYR A 18 -0.81 6.40 -7.14
CA TYR A 18 -2.27 6.28 -7.08
C TYR A 18 -2.96 7.65 -6.99
N ALA A 19 -2.40 8.60 -6.25
CA ALA A 19 -2.95 9.96 -6.20
C ALA A 19 -2.91 10.66 -7.56
N LYS A 20 -1.82 10.52 -8.32
CA LYS A 20 -1.73 11.03 -9.70
C LYS A 20 -2.76 10.39 -10.64
N GLN A 21 -3.02 9.09 -10.50
CA GLN A 21 -4.07 8.42 -11.28
C GLN A 21 -5.47 8.96 -10.95
N VAL A 22 -5.75 9.23 -9.67
CA VAL A 22 -7.00 9.88 -9.24
C VAL A 22 -7.08 11.31 -9.78
N GLU A 23 -6.01 12.08 -9.67
CA GLU A 23 -5.91 13.44 -10.22
C GLU A 23 -6.25 13.46 -11.71
N ALA A 24 -5.59 12.61 -12.50
CA ALA A 24 -5.78 12.55 -13.95
C ALA A 24 -7.20 12.09 -14.35
N LYS A 25 -7.81 11.19 -13.59
CA LYS A 25 -9.13 10.63 -13.93
C LYS A 25 -10.31 11.44 -13.40
N CYS A 26 -10.16 12.05 -12.21
CA CYS A 26 -11.28 12.67 -11.49
C CYS A 26 -11.18 14.19 -11.45
N PHE A 27 -9.98 14.76 -11.56
CA PHE A 27 -9.74 16.18 -11.31
C PHE A 27 -9.00 16.92 -12.43
N ASN A 28 -9.02 16.40 -13.65
CA ASN A 28 -8.32 16.97 -14.81
C ASN A 28 -8.71 18.43 -15.16
N SER A 29 -9.86 18.88 -14.67
CA SER A 29 -10.35 20.27 -14.86
C SER A 29 -10.07 21.19 -13.68
N PHE A 30 -9.41 20.68 -12.62
CA PHE A 30 -9.10 21.43 -11.41
C PHE A 30 -7.60 21.73 -11.33
N HIS A 31 -7.26 22.81 -10.64
CA HIS A 31 -5.89 22.95 -10.14
C HIS A 31 -5.76 22.14 -8.86
N THR A 32 -4.86 21.16 -8.85
CA THR A 32 -4.70 20.21 -7.73
C THR A 32 -3.36 20.39 -7.04
N ASN A 33 -3.33 20.19 -5.72
CA ASN A 33 -2.11 20.14 -4.91
C ASN A 33 -2.03 18.78 -4.20
N LEU A 34 -1.01 18.00 -4.47
CA LEU A 34 -0.75 16.76 -3.72
C LEU A 34 -0.04 17.08 -2.39
N ILE A 35 -0.69 16.78 -1.29
CA ILE A 35 -0.16 17.00 0.06
C ILE A 35 0.22 15.67 0.67
N THR A 36 1.53 15.44 0.86
CA THR A 36 2.03 14.21 1.48
C THR A 36 1.93 14.29 2.99
N ILE A 37 1.31 13.26 3.59
CA ILE A 37 1.07 13.16 5.03
C ILE A 37 1.81 11.93 5.56
N LYS A 38 2.64 12.12 6.58
CA LYS A 38 3.27 11.01 7.30
C LYS A 38 2.25 10.33 8.20
N THR A 39 2.19 9.02 8.14
CA THR A 39 1.31 8.19 8.95
C THR A 39 2.11 7.42 10.01
N ASP A 40 1.45 6.92 11.05
CA ASP A 40 2.11 6.11 12.09
C ASP A 40 2.77 4.86 11.50
N GLY A 41 2.16 4.27 10.47
CA GLY A 41 2.73 3.15 9.73
C GLY A 41 4.04 3.49 9.00
N ASP A 42 4.23 4.75 8.61
CA ASP A 42 5.47 5.25 7.99
C ASP A 42 6.52 5.62 9.06
N ILE A 43 6.08 6.12 10.22
CA ILE A 43 6.97 6.52 11.32
C ILE A 43 7.57 5.29 12.01
N PHE A 44 6.77 4.26 12.23
CA PHE A 44 7.16 3.06 12.97
C PHE A 44 7.40 1.86 12.05
N GLU A 45 8.16 2.03 10.97
CA GLU A 45 8.45 0.98 9.99
C GLU A 45 9.03 -0.33 10.59
N ASN A 46 9.73 -0.23 11.71
CA ASN A 46 10.40 -1.36 12.38
C ASN A 46 9.50 -2.12 13.38
N LYS A 47 8.31 -1.60 13.71
CA LYS A 47 7.38 -2.26 14.64
C LYS A 47 6.31 -3.05 13.87
N SER A 48 5.75 -4.10 14.47
CA SER A 48 4.61 -4.78 13.83
C SER A 48 3.39 -3.85 13.77
N ILE A 49 2.49 -4.06 12.80
CA ILE A 49 1.25 -3.25 12.69
C ILE A 49 0.40 -3.42 13.96
N GLN A 50 0.44 -4.60 14.59
CA GLN A 50 -0.28 -4.87 15.83
C GLN A 50 0.28 -4.05 17.00
N ASP A 51 1.61 -3.88 17.09
CA ASP A 51 2.27 -3.14 18.15
C ASP A 51 2.06 -1.61 18.08
N ILE A 52 1.73 -1.08 16.89
CA ILE A 52 1.48 0.36 16.66
C ILE A 52 -0.01 0.72 16.60
N GLY A 53 -0.90 -0.16 17.10
CA GLY A 53 -2.34 0.11 17.18
C GLY A 53 -3.23 -0.69 16.22
N GLY A 54 -2.63 -1.50 15.35
CA GLY A 54 -3.29 -2.50 14.50
C GLY A 54 -4.14 -1.94 13.36
N LYS A 55 -5.17 -1.15 13.66
CA LYS A 55 -6.11 -0.63 12.66
C LYS A 55 -5.85 0.86 12.37
N GLY A 56 -5.96 1.25 11.10
CA GLY A 56 -5.93 2.66 10.71
C GLY A 56 -4.55 3.33 10.71
N VAL A 57 -3.46 2.63 11.03
CA VAL A 57 -2.10 3.21 11.14
C VAL A 57 -1.60 3.92 9.87
N PHE A 58 -2.22 3.65 8.72
CA PHE A 58 -1.91 4.30 7.44
C PHE A 58 -2.98 5.30 7.00
N VAL A 59 -4.07 5.43 7.74
CA VAL A 59 -5.28 6.15 7.32
C VAL A 59 -5.60 7.29 8.26
N SER A 60 -5.57 7.08 9.57
CA SER A 60 -6.08 8.01 10.59
C SER A 60 -5.50 9.41 10.50
N ALA A 61 -4.19 9.54 10.22
CA ALA A 61 -3.55 10.85 10.10
C ALA A 61 -4.07 11.64 8.89
N ILE A 62 -4.42 10.96 7.79
CA ILE A 62 -4.96 11.58 6.57
C ILE A 62 -6.43 11.92 6.77
N GLU A 63 -7.22 11.01 7.36
CA GLU A 63 -8.62 11.26 7.72
C GLU A 63 -8.75 12.47 8.66
N GLN A 64 -7.83 12.64 9.62
CA GLN A 64 -7.81 13.81 10.50
C GLN A 64 -7.60 15.10 9.72
N GLN A 65 -6.74 15.11 8.67
CA GLN A 65 -6.56 16.28 7.82
C GLN A 65 -7.83 16.64 7.02
N LEU A 66 -8.65 15.63 6.61
CA LEU A 66 -9.97 15.86 6.03
C LEU A 66 -10.92 16.52 7.02
N LEU A 67 -11.00 15.98 8.24
CA LEU A 67 -11.85 16.49 9.30
C LEU A 67 -11.47 17.92 9.72
N ASP A 68 -10.17 18.22 9.70
CA ASP A 68 -9.62 19.55 9.96
C ASP A 68 -9.77 20.49 8.76
N LYS A 69 -10.32 20.05 7.63
CA LYS A 69 -10.47 20.81 6.37
C LYS A 69 -9.15 21.35 5.81
N LYS A 70 -8.04 20.66 6.06
CA LYS A 70 -6.71 20.98 5.52
C LYS A 70 -6.48 20.37 4.14
N ILE A 71 -7.21 19.30 3.84
CA ILE A 71 -7.31 18.67 2.53
C ILE A 71 -8.78 18.51 2.16
N ASP A 72 -9.07 18.44 0.85
CA ASP A 72 -10.42 18.31 0.32
C ASP A 72 -10.76 16.84 0.00
N VAL A 73 -9.74 16.07 -0.38
CA VAL A 73 -9.85 14.64 -0.75
C VAL A 73 -8.67 13.87 -0.17
N ALA A 74 -8.93 12.65 0.31
CA ALA A 74 -7.89 11.68 0.69
C ALA A 74 -7.84 10.53 -0.33
N VAL A 75 -6.64 10.13 -0.73
CA VAL A 75 -6.44 8.97 -1.62
C VAL A 75 -5.82 7.82 -0.85
N HIS A 76 -6.52 6.68 -0.85
CA HIS A 76 -6.11 5.46 -0.17
C HIS A 76 -6.19 4.24 -1.09
N SER A 77 -5.33 3.25 -0.84
CA SER A 77 -5.61 1.90 -1.30
C SER A 77 -6.82 1.36 -0.53
N PHE A 78 -7.85 0.89 -1.22
CA PHE A 78 -9.11 0.45 -0.60
C PHE A 78 -8.91 -0.61 0.50
N LYS A 79 -7.91 -1.49 0.33
CA LYS A 79 -7.55 -2.54 1.31
C LYS A 79 -7.05 -2.01 2.65
N ASP A 80 -6.60 -0.75 2.70
CA ASP A 80 -6.01 -0.12 3.90
C ASP A 80 -7.08 0.65 4.70
N LEU A 81 -8.25 0.89 4.11
CA LEU A 81 -9.38 1.53 4.80
C LEU A 81 -9.93 0.60 5.90
N PRO A 82 -10.32 1.15 7.05
CA PRO A 82 -10.97 0.38 8.11
C PRO A 82 -12.38 -0.03 7.68
N ALA A 83 -12.86 -1.15 8.22
CA ALA A 83 -14.22 -1.63 7.95
C ALA A 83 -15.31 -0.67 8.50
N VAL A 84 -14.98 0.09 9.55
CA VAL A 84 -15.82 1.13 10.12
C VAL A 84 -15.05 2.43 10.05
N MET A 85 -15.55 3.37 9.28
CA MET A 85 -15.00 4.72 9.11
C MET A 85 -15.71 5.71 10.04
N ASP A 86 -15.10 6.87 10.25
CA ASP A 86 -15.77 7.99 10.91
C ASP A 86 -17.02 8.38 10.11
N SER A 87 -18.15 8.53 10.79
CA SER A 87 -19.46 8.83 10.16
C SER A 87 -19.52 10.19 9.43
N ARG A 88 -18.51 11.03 9.62
CA ARG A 88 -18.36 12.32 8.94
C ARG A 88 -17.62 12.20 7.59
N LEU A 89 -17.08 11.02 7.30
CA LEU A 89 -16.32 10.73 6.08
C LEU A 89 -17.10 9.73 5.23
N GLU A 90 -16.92 9.82 3.92
CA GLU A 90 -17.51 8.91 2.95
C GLU A 90 -16.52 8.51 1.86
N ILE A 91 -16.75 7.37 1.23
CA ILE A 91 -16.04 6.95 0.03
C ILE A 91 -16.79 7.53 -1.17
N SER A 92 -16.30 8.65 -1.68
CA SER A 92 -16.96 9.38 -2.77
C SER A 92 -16.75 8.75 -4.15
N ALA A 93 -15.63 8.02 -4.35
CA ALA A 93 -15.33 7.35 -5.60
C ALA A 93 -14.35 6.18 -5.42
N VAL A 94 -14.41 5.23 -6.33
CA VAL A 94 -13.40 4.19 -6.52
C VAL A 94 -13.04 4.12 -8.00
N LEU A 95 -11.74 3.97 -8.31
CA LEU A 95 -11.28 3.75 -9.67
C LEU A 95 -11.56 2.32 -10.11
N GLU A 96 -11.42 2.07 -11.41
CA GLU A 96 -11.45 0.72 -11.95
C GLU A 96 -10.49 -0.20 -11.19
N ARG A 97 -10.92 -1.45 -10.95
CA ARG A 97 -10.15 -2.42 -10.21
C ARG A 97 -8.88 -2.82 -10.96
N ASN A 98 -7.74 -2.66 -10.32
CA ASN A 98 -6.47 -3.19 -10.80
C ASN A 98 -6.40 -4.73 -10.69
N ASP A 99 -5.37 -5.33 -11.23
CA ASP A 99 -5.13 -6.79 -11.12
C ASP A 99 -5.11 -7.22 -9.63
N PRO A 100 -6.04 -8.11 -9.22
CA PRO A 100 -6.15 -8.53 -7.81
C PRO A 100 -5.11 -9.58 -7.40
N ARG A 101 -4.32 -10.11 -8.34
CA ARG A 101 -3.39 -11.21 -8.09
C ARG A 101 -2.21 -10.77 -7.23
N ASP A 102 -1.68 -11.73 -6.49
CA ASP A 102 -0.34 -11.64 -5.93
C ASP A 102 0.65 -12.38 -6.84
N CYS A 103 1.89 -11.94 -6.84
CA CYS A 103 3.01 -12.63 -7.48
C CYS A 103 4.14 -12.83 -6.49
N TYR A 104 5.05 -13.72 -6.81
CA TYR A 104 6.35 -13.79 -6.15
C TYR A 104 7.44 -13.21 -7.06
N ILE A 105 8.45 -12.62 -6.45
CA ILE A 105 9.68 -12.21 -7.10
C ILE A 105 10.81 -13.00 -6.44
N GLY A 106 11.73 -13.52 -7.22
CA GLY A 106 12.81 -14.41 -6.76
C GLY A 106 12.56 -15.87 -7.12
N THR A 107 13.09 -16.80 -6.33
CA THR A 107 13.03 -18.23 -6.62
C THR A 107 12.37 -19.00 -5.49
N LEU A 108 11.40 -19.86 -5.80
CA LEU A 108 10.73 -20.74 -4.86
C LEU A 108 11.29 -22.16 -4.97
N PHE A 109 11.77 -22.72 -3.85
CA PHE A 109 12.25 -24.08 -3.71
C PHE A 109 11.99 -24.58 -2.27
N PRO A 110 12.08 -25.89 -1.99
CA PRO A 110 11.88 -26.39 -0.63
C PRO A 110 12.83 -25.72 0.37
N LYS A 111 12.28 -25.22 1.49
CA LYS A 111 12.99 -24.44 2.53
C LYS A 111 13.42 -23.02 2.11
N ALA A 112 13.02 -22.52 0.93
CA ALA A 112 13.29 -21.14 0.55
C ALA A 112 12.77 -20.16 1.62
N ILE A 113 13.54 -19.12 1.89
CA ILE A 113 13.15 -18.00 2.77
C ILE A 113 12.21 -17.08 2.00
N VAL A 114 10.91 -17.10 2.36
CA VAL A 114 9.87 -16.33 1.67
C VAL A 114 9.39 -15.17 2.51
N GLY A 115 9.64 -13.95 2.03
CA GLY A 115 9.26 -12.72 2.71
C GLY A 115 7.79 -12.34 2.51
N THR A 116 6.97 -12.46 3.56
CA THR A 116 5.62 -11.90 3.61
C THR A 116 5.16 -11.67 5.04
N GLY A 117 4.46 -10.55 5.29
CA GLY A 117 3.80 -10.27 6.58
C GLY A 117 2.27 -10.44 6.50
N SER A 118 1.73 -10.96 5.39
CA SER A 118 0.28 -11.09 5.18
C SER A 118 -0.22 -12.48 5.56
N PRO A 119 -1.11 -12.63 6.57
CA PRO A 119 -1.70 -13.93 6.91
C PRO A 119 -2.42 -14.59 5.73
N ARG A 120 -3.08 -13.81 4.87
CA ARG A 120 -3.73 -14.30 3.66
C ARG A 120 -2.71 -14.95 2.70
N ARG A 121 -1.59 -14.29 2.44
CA ARG A 121 -0.53 -14.80 1.56
C ARG A 121 0.14 -16.04 2.13
N ILE A 122 0.35 -16.06 3.45
CA ILE A 122 0.88 -17.23 4.16
C ILE A 122 -0.04 -18.44 3.96
N ALA A 123 -1.35 -18.25 4.14
CA ALA A 123 -2.33 -19.30 3.91
C ALA A 123 -2.29 -19.81 2.45
N GLN A 124 -2.25 -18.89 1.48
CA GLN A 124 -2.17 -19.24 0.06
C GLN A 124 -0.89 -19.99 -0.31
N LEU A 125 0.27 -19.60 0.24
CA LEU A 125 1.51 -20.36 0.04
C LEU A 125 1.37 -21.80 0.56
N LYS A 126 0.82 -21.99 1.76
CA LYS A 126 0.64 -23.29 2.37
C LYS A 126 -0.37 -24.18 1.64
N THR A 127 -1.39 -23.60 0.99
CA THR A 127 -2.42 -24.39 0.29
C THR A 127 -2.09 -24.68 -1.16
N ASN A 128 -1.36 -23.77 -1.84
CA ASN A 128 -1.12 -23.89 -3.28
C ASN A 128 0.22 -24.59 -3.62
N PHE A 129 1.13 -24.66 -2.67
CA PHE A 129 2.43 -25.29 -2.88
C PHE A 129 2.57 -26.48 -1.93
N ASN A 130 2.85 -27.66 -2.46
CA ASN A 130 3.12 -28.86 -1.68
C ASN A 130 4.60 -28.91 -1.24
N VAL A 131 5.10 -27.78 -0.74
CA VAL A 131 6.46 -27.62 -0.22
C VAL A 131 6.46 -26.78 1.04
N ASP A 132 7.39 -27.07 1.92
CA ASP A 132 7.60 -26.29 3.14
C ASP A 132 8.55 -25.15 2.87
N PHE A 133 8.11 -23.90 3.17
CA PHE A 133 8.89 -22.68 3.06
C PHE A 133 9.25 -22.13 4.44
N ASP A 134 10.42 -21.51 4.57
CA ASP A 134 10.74 -20.67 5.73
C ASP A 134 10.11 -19.28 5.52
N ILE A 135 8.89 -19.10 6.06
CA ILE A 135 8.14 -17.87 5.89
C ILE A 135 8.57 -16.84 6.93
N GLN A 136 9.20 -15.78 6.49
CA GLN A 136 9.69 -14.70 7.33
C GLN A 136 8.94 -13.39 7.09
N HIS A 137 8.77 -12.62 8.17
CA HIS A 137 8.09 -11.34 8.11
C HIS A 137 8.94 -10.31 7.37
N ILE A 138 8.36 -9.63 6.36
CA ILE A 138 9.00 -8.54 5.63
C ILE A 138 8.15 -7.27 5.72
N ARG A 139 8.79 -6.14 6.00
CA ARG A 139 8.20 -4.80 6.02
C ARG A 139 8.94 -3.83 5.11
N GLY A 140 8.32 -2.67 4.91
CA GLY A 140 8.77 -1.60 4.04
C GLY A 140 7.87 -1.44 2.81
N ASN A 141 8.12 -0.39 2.06
CA ASN A 141 7.50 -0.16 0.77
C ASN A 141 7.98 -1.19 -0.27
N ILE A 142 7.38 -1.21 -1.46
CA ILE A 142 7.70 -2.20 -2.51
C ILE A 142 9.20 -2.16 -2.87
N ASP A 143 9.74 -0.97 -3.10
CA ASP A 143 11.17 -0.76 -3.40
C ASP A 143 12.09 -1.28 -2.28
N THR A 144 11.76 -0.98 -1.03
CA THR A 144 12.51 -1.50 0.13
C THR A 144 12.50 -3.02 0.20
N ARG A 145 11.35 -3.66 -0.13
CA ARG A 145 11.23 -5.12 -0.11
C ARG A 145 12.02 -5.76 -1.26
N ILE A 146 11.98 -5.17 -2.45
CA ILE A 146 12.78 -5.62 -3.60
C ILE A 146 14.27 -5.49 -3.26
N GLN A 147 14.68 -4.38 -2.67
CA GLN A 147 16.08 -4.19 -2.24
C GLN A 147 16.53 -5.26 -1.22
N LYS A 148 15.66 -5.64 -0.27
CA LYS A 148 15.96 -6.72 0.68
C LYS A 148 16.12 -8.08 0.00
N LEU A 149 15.33 -8.35 -1.05
CA LEU A 149 15.50 -9.55 -1.89
C LEU A 149 16.83 -9.50 -2.64
N GLU A 150 17.15 -8.38 -3.31
CA GLU A 150 18.41 -8.19 -4.04
C GLU A 150 19.65 -8.30 -3.13
N GLN A 151 19.50 -7.97 -1.84
CA GLN A 151 20.54 -8.16 -0.81
C GLN A 151 20.65 -9.61 -0.31
N GLY A 152 19.87 -10.55 -0.86
CA GLY A 152 19.89 -11.96 -0.46
C GLY A 152 19.31 -12.26 0.94
N LYS A 153 18.51 -11.33 1.52
CA LYS A 153 17.85 -11.56 2.81
C LYS A 153 16.66 -12.52 2.70
N TYR A 154 16.14 -12.71 1.52
CA TYR A 154 15.04 -13.59 1.15
C TYR A 154 15.38 -14.25 -0.18
N ASP A 155 14.92 -15.47 -0.40
CA ASP A 155 14.98 -16.15 -1.69
C ASP A 155 13.83 -15.74 -2.60
N ALA A 156 12.67 -15.41 -1.99
CA ALA A 156 11.52 -14.84 -2.68
C ALA A 156 10.73 -13.89 -1.77
N ILE A 157 9.98 -12.97 -2.37
CA ILE A 157 9.03 -12.09 -1.67
C ILE A 157 7.68 -12.11 -2.39
N ILE A 158 6.58 -11.92 -1.64
CA ILE A 158 5.23 -11.89 -2.22
C ILE A 158 4.72 -10.45 -2.27
N LEU A 159 4.36 -10.00 -3.47
CA LEU A 159 3.84 -8.65 -3.72
C LEU A 159 2.50 -8.71 -4.48
N ALA A 160 1.74 -7.60 -4.44
CA ALA A 160 0.56 -7.43 -5.27
C ALA A 160 0.98 -6.98 -6.67
N VAL A 161 0.45 -7.62 -7.71
CA VAL A 161 0.69 -7.26 -9.12
C VAL A 161 0.35 -5.80 -9.38
N ALA A 162 -0.82 -5.34 -8.91
CA ALA A 162 -1.23 -3.94 -9.02
C ALA A 162 -0.20 -2.92 -8.50
N GLY A 163 0.56 -3.29 -7.45
CA GLY A 163 1.59 -2.39 -6.92
C GLY A 163 2.83 -2.34 -7.79
N LEU A 164 3.18 -3.43 -8.44
CA LEU A 164 4.30 -3.47 -9.41
C LEU A 164 3.94 -2.71 -10.69
N GLU A 165 2.72 -2.92 -11.19
CA GLU A 165 2.21 -2.20 -12.37
C GLU A 165 2.19 -0.69 -12.14
N ALA A 166 1.67 -0.23 -11.01
CA ALA A 166 1.62 1.19 -10.69
C ALA A 166 3.01 1.85 -10.58
N LEU A 167 4.05 1.07 -10.28
CA LEU A 167 5.43 1.54 -10.17
C LEU A 167 6.31 1.20 -11.37
N ASP A 168 5.74 0.62 -12.44
CA ASP A 168 6.46 0.15 -13.62
C ASP A 168 7.58 -0.86 -13.30
N LEU A 169 7.29 -1.79 -12.37
CA LEU A 169 8.22 -2.80 -11.86
C LEU A 169 7.87 -4.23 -12.29
N GLN A 170 7.03 -4.42 -13.33
CA GLN A 170 6.58 -5.74 -13.81
C GLN A 170 7.73 -6.58 -14.39
N HIS A 171 8.83 -5.94 -14.74
CA HIS A 171 10.03 -6.59 -15.31
C HIS A 171 10.92 -7.25 -14.23
N LYS A 172 10.63 -7.07 -12.97
CA LYS A 172 11.35 -7.69 -11.84
C LYS A 172 10.84 -9.10 -11.56
#